data_9dd097aff309c48dd35ea16e9d030b1f
#
_entry.id   9dd097aff309c48dd35ea16e9d030b1f
#
_cell.length_a   1.000
_cell.length_b   1.000
_cell.length_c   1.000
_cell.angle_alpha   90.00
_cell.angle_beta   90.00
_cell.angle_gamma   90.00
#
_symmetry.space_group_name_H-M   'P 1'
#
loop_
_entity.id
_entity.type
_entity.pdbx_description
1 polymer ?
#
loop_
_entity_poly.entity_id
_entity_poly.type
_entity_poly.pdbx_seq_one_letter_code
_entity_poly.pdbx_strand_id
1 'polypeptide(L)'
;MQKRFFLKALVGAAFLVGATAGAYAQDALARIQASGTLKVGTETAFAPFDFIDAGTHAGLNVDLFDEIAKELGVKIEWVLLPWEGVLPGLEAGKFDIVGGPATVTKQRMERYRFTPPVAEATVALLKRAGDESVTKPEDVAGKVVGGGKASAQLDQLKAFVDTLPGKADVREYPGNNEAYADLAAGRIVAVGNSLPNIAFVAKQRPDTFEVVQPPFGTKAYFAYPGLKDDDHKSLMDAIEAAMLKIKNDGRLATIQEKWFGAKFETPDLVNEPAL
;
A
#
# COMPACT_ATOMS: atom_id res chain seq x y z
N MET A 1 78.02 20.22 53.78
CA MET A 1 77.24 21.37 53.38
C MET A 1 76.45 20.97 52.12
N GLN A 2 75.15 20.63 52.26
CA GLN A 2 74.30 20.16 51.15
C GLN A 2 73.40 21.30 50.77
N LYS A 3 73.44 21.72 49.47
CA LYS A 3 72.50 22.66 48.88
C LYS A 3 71.33 21.87 48.29
N ARG A 4 70.11 22.07 48.78
CA ARG A 4 68.88 21.54 48.24
C ARG A 4 68.37 22.42 47.09
N PHE A 5 68.25 21.85 45.89
CA PHE A 5 67.51 22.45 44.78
C PHE A 5 66.06 22.01 44.82
N PHE A 6 65.17 22.99 44.92
CA PHE A 6 63.72 22.77 44.76
C PHE A 6 63.38 22.96 43.28
N LEU A 7 62.94 21.86 42.65
CA LEU A 7 62.40 21.89 41.30
C LEU A 7 60.89 22.08 41.40
N LYS A 8 60.38 23.25 40.93
CA LYS A 8 58.94 23.51 40.82
C LYS A 8 58.38 22.87 39.55
N ALA A 9 57.62 21.80 39.66
CA ALA A 9 56.85 21.22 38.54
C ALA A 9 55.58 22.05 38.32
N LEU A 10 55.47 22.70 37.19
CA LEU A 10 54.21 23.32 36.69
C LEU A 10 53.36 22.23 36.07
N VAL A 11 52.23 21.87 36.71
CA VAL A 11 51.23 20.98 36.14
C VAL A 11 50.27 21.85 35.30
N GLY A 12 50.44 21.78 33.98
CA GLY A 12 49.51 22.38 33.03
C GLY A 12 48.27 21.47 32.88
N ALA A 13 47.12 21.89 33.46
CA ALA A 13 45.85 21.25 33.21
C ALA A 13 45.32 21.65 31.83
N ALA A 14 45.47 20.78 30.86
CA ALA A 14 44.79 20.93 29.56
C ALA A 14 43.30 20.56 29.74
N PHE A 15 42.42 21.56 29.73
CA PHE A 15 40.99 21.37 29.59
C PHE A 15 40.66 20.84 28.19
N LEU A 16 40.47 19.55 28.03
CA LEU A 16 39.81 18.95 26.89
C LEU A 16 38.30 19.30 26.97
N VAL A 17 37.90 20.37 26.27
CA VAL A 17 36.50 20.63 25.98
C VAL A 17 36.05 19.57 24.98
N GLY A 18 35.57 18.47 25.47
CA GLY A 18 34.88 17.46 24.66
C GLY A 18 33.60 18.09 24.09
N ALA A 19 33.64 18.47 22.82
CA ALA A 19 32.41 18.77 22.07
C ALA A 19 31.62 17.47 22.00
N THR A 20 30.65 17.28 22.91
CA THR A 20 29.58 16.31 22.73
C THR A 20 28.73 16.86 21.58
N ALA A 21 29.09 16.53 20.33
CA ALA A 21 28.16 16.59 19.23
C ALA A 21 27.01 15.65 19.62
N GLY A 22 25.92 16.22 20.06
CA GLY A 22 24.68 15.46 20.25
C GLY A 22 24.39 14.80 18.91
N ALA A 23 24.53 13.49 18.87
CA ALA A 23 24.05 12.69 17.76
C ALA A 23 22.52 12.86 17.78
N TYR A 24 22.02 13.89 17.11
CA TYR A 24 20.61 13.90 16.74
C TYR A 24 20.41 12.65 15.91
N ALA A 25 19.56 11.74 16.39
CA ALA A 25 19.16 10.59 15.60
C ALA A 25 18.65 11.15 14.27
N GLN A 26 19.28 10.72 13.16
CA GLN A 26 18.84 11.13 11.83
C GLN A 26 17.40 10.61 11.65
N ASP A 27 16.51 11.46 11.16
CA ASP A 27 15.16 11.06 10.83
C ASP A 27 15.14 10.06 9.66
N ALA A 28 13.98 9.46 9.39
CA ALA A 28 13.86 8.40 8.39
C ALA A 28 14.37 8.83 7.01
N LEU A 29 14.06 10.04 6.55
CA LEU A 29 14.53 10.55 5.25
C LEU A 29 16.04 10.67 5.20
N ALA A 30 16.66 11.22 6.25
CA ALA A 30 18.12 11.37 6.31
C ALA A 30 18.84 10.00 6.32
N ARG A 31 18.30 9.00 7.04
CA ARG A 31 18.81 7.62 7.01
C ARG A 31 18.72 6.99 5.62
N ILE A 32 17.57 7.15 4.93
CA ILE A 32 17.33 6.63 3.58
C ILE A 32 18.26 7.30 2.58
N GLN A 33 18.42 8.62 2.63
CA GLN A 33 19.34 9.36 1.75
C GLN A 33 20.80 8.94 1.97
N ALA A 34 21.22 8.74 3.23
CA ALA A 34 22.56 8.28 3.56
C ALA A 34 22.83 6.85 3.09
N SER A 35 21.84 5.94 3.16
CA SER A 35 21.94 4.57 2.67
C SER A 35 21.77 4.46 1.15
N GLY A 36 21.13 5.44 0.53
CA GLY A 36 20.74 5.42 -0.87
C GLY A 36 19.62 4.43 -1.21
N THR A 37 18.88 3.92 -0.21
CA THR A 37 17.87 2.86 -0.40
C THR A 37 16.61 3.14 0.41
N LEU A 38 15.46 3.11 -0.27
CA LEU A 38 14.11 3.13 0.32
C LEU A 38 13.55 1.70 0.29
N LYS A 39 13.24 1.14 1.46
CA LYS A 39 12.60 -0.17 1.57
C LYS A 39 11.10 -0.03 1.47
N VAL A 40 10.50 -0.77 0.54
CA VAL A 40 9.06 -0.68 0.22
C VAL A 40 8.40 -2.04 0.39
N GLY A 41 7.43 -2.13 1.30
CA GLY A 41 6.69 -3.36 1.57
C GLY A 41 5.44 -3.48 0.71
N THR A 42 5.22 -4.63 0.07
CA THR A 42 4.02 -4.88 -0.74
C THR A 42 3.66 -6.36 -0.82
N GLU A 43 2.49 -6.65 -1.41
CA GLU A 43 2.08 -7.99 -1.83
C GLU A 43 2.32 -8.20 -3.33
N THR A 44 2.06 -9.43 -3.84
CA THR A 44 2.17 -9.75 -5.27
C THR A 44 0.94 -10.48 -5.84
N ALA A 45 -0.20 -10.35 -5.16
CA ALA A 45 -1.47 -10.95 -5.58
C ALA A 45 -2.56 -9.91 -5.86
N PHE A 46 -2.17 -8.69 -6.29
CA PHE A 46 -3.07 -7.54 -6.47
C PHE A 46 -2.86 -6.85 -7.83
N ALA A 47 -2.93 -7.62 -8.92
CA ALA A 47 -2.85 -7.06 -10.28
C ALA A 47 -3.97 -6.03 -10.54
N PRO A 48 -3.73 -4.94 -11.30
CA PRO A 48 -2.47 -4.58 -11.94
C PRO A 48 -1.55 -3.70 -11.08
N PHE A 49 -1.83 -3.56 -9.78
CA PHE A 49 -1.01 -2.74 -8.88
C PHE A 49 0.32 -3.42 -8.57
N ASP A 50 0.27 -4.66 -8.09
CA ASP A 50 1.42 -5.52 -7.77
C ASP A 50 1.13 -6.96 -8.13
N PHE A 51 1.98 -7.58 -8.95
CA PHE A 51 1.88 -8.99 -9.32
C PHE A 51 3.22 -9.53 -9.83
N ILE A 52 3.30 -10.84 -10.02
CA ILE A 52 4.44 -11.46 -10.67
C ILE A 52 4.11 -11.68 -12.14
N ASP A 53 4.86 -11.04 -13.02
CA ASP A 53 4.80 -11.22 -14.46
C ASP A 53 6.08 -11.92 -14.95
N ALA A 54 5.93 -13.12 -15.54
CA ALA A 54 7.05 -13.93 -16.01
C ALA A 54 8.20 -14.08 -14.97
N GLY A 55 7.85 -14.19 -13.69
CA GLY A 55 8.81 -14.34 -12.59
C GLY A 55 9.37 -13.02 -12.03
N THR A 56 8.95 -11.87 -12.55
CA THR A 56 9.40 -10.54 -12.12
C THR A 56 8.28 -9.78 -11.44
N HIS A 57 8.58 -9.07 -10.36
CA HIS A 57 7.63 -8.14 -9.72
C HIS A 57 7.33 -6.99 -10.67
N ALA A 58 6.07 -6.77 -10.97
CA ALA A 58 5.58 -5.78 -11.94
C ALA A 58 4.26 -5.17 -11.45
N GLY A 59 3.87 -4.06 -12.05
CA GLY A 59 2.61 -3.39 -11.78
C GLY A 59 2.72 -1.87 -11.74
N LEU A 60 1.58 -1.23 -11.56
CA LEU A 60 1.50 0.23 -11.43
C LEU A 60 2.43 0.75 -10.34
N ASN A 61 2.48 0.04 -9.21
CA ASN A 61 3.25 0.49 -8.05
C ASN A 61 4.76 0.40 -8.32
N VAL A 62 5.23 -0.61 -9.04
CA VAL A 62 6.65 -0.71 -9.44
C VAL A 62 7.04 0.50 -10.28
N ASP A 63 6.27 0.78 -11.34
CA ASP A 63 6.54 1.94 -12.21
C ASP A 63 6.49 3.27 -11.44
N LEU A 64 5.51 3.43 -10.54
CA LEU A 64 5.36 4.68 -9.77
C LEU A 64 6.47 4.87 -8.72
N PHE A 65 6.84 3.80 -8.01
CA PHE A 65 7.94 3.87 -7.04
C PHE A 65 9.31 4.07 -7.72
N ASP A 66 9.48 3.61 -8.97
CA ASP A 66 10.67 3.96 -9.76
C ASP A 66 10.75 5.46 -10.06
N GLU A 67 9.60 6.13 -10.32
CA GLU A 67 9.57 7.58 -10.49
C GLU A 67 9.79 8.32 -9.14
N ILE A 68 9.18 7.83 -8.04
CA ILE A 68 9.44 8.38 -6.69
C ILE A 68 10.93 8.25 -6.32
N ALA A 69 11.54 7.10 -6.61
CA ALA A 69 12.96 6.88 -6.37
C ALA A 69 13.87 7.87 -7.10
N LYS A 70 13.54 8.19 -8.36
CA LYS A 70 14.25 9.22 -9.15
C LYS A 70 14.14 10.60 -8.50
N GLU A 71 12.93 10.97 -8.03
CA GLU A 71 12.72 12.26 -7.35
C GLU A 71 13.49 12.36 -6.02
N LEU A 72 13.60 11.26 -5.27
CA LEU A 72 14.30 11.20 -3.99
C LEU A 72 15.81 10.93 -4.12
N GLY A 73 16.28 10.53 -5.30
CA GLY A 73 17.69 10.17 -5.53
C GLY A 73 18.12 8.87 -4.83
N VAL A 74 17.22 7.90 -4.69
CA VAL A 74 17.44 6.61 -4.01
C VAL A 74 17.11 5.43 -4.91
N LYS A 75 17.41 4.21 -4.43
CA LYS A 75 16.96 2.94 -5.06
C LYS A 75 15.83 2.34 -4.23
N ILE A 76 14.97 1.56 -4.88
CA ILE A 76 13.92 0.79 -4.20
C ILE A 76 14.44 -0.61 -3.87
N GLU A 77 14.21 -1.03 -2.62
CA GLU A 77 14.33 -2.42 -2.17
C GLU A 77 12.94 -2.93 -1.81
N TRP A 78 12.40 -3.85 -2.62
CA TRP A 78 11.09 -4.43 -2.39
C TRP A 78 11.10 -5.53 -1.35
N VAL A 79 10.18 -5.44 -0.36
CA VAL A 79 9.93 -6.48 0.64
C VAL A 79 8.56 -7.08 0.36
N LEU A 80 8.53 -8.31 -0.16
CA LEU A 80 7.30 -8.98 -0.59
C LEU A 80 6.72 -9.83 0.54
N LEU A 81 5.45 -9.61 0.88
CA LEU A 81 4.73 -10.27 1.96
C LEU A 81 3.28 -10.58 1.52
N PRO A 82 2.60 -11.57 2.10
CA PRO A 82 1.14 -11.63 2.03
C PRO A 82 0.52 -10.33 2.60
N TRP A 83 -0.60 -9.86 2.01
CA TRP A 83 -1.23 -8.58 2.41
C TRP A 83 -1.45 -8.47 3.93
N GLU A 84 -1.91 -9.53 4.59
CA GLU A 84 -2.13 -9.54 6.04
C GLU A 84 -0.87 -9.22 6.86
N GLY A 85 0.32 -9.41 6.29
CA GLY A 85 1.61 -9.10 6.91
C GLY A 85 2.17 -7.72 6.58
N VAL A 86 1.58 -7.01 5.60
CA VAL A 86 2.16 -5.75 5.10
C VAL A 86 2.04 -4.63 6.13
N LEU A 87 0.83 -4.30 6.62
CA LEU A 87 0.69 -3.23 7.63
C LEU A 87 1.41 -3.56 8.95
N PRO A 88 1.31 -4.78 9.50
CA PRO A 88 2.13 -5.16 10.66
C PRO A 88 3.65 -5.11 10.39
N GLY A 89 4.07 -5.37 9.16
CA GLY A 89 5.48 -5.26 8.75
C GLY A 89 6.01 -3.84 8.80
N LEU A 90 5.20 -2.86 8.37
CA LEU A 90 5.50 -1.43 8.50
C LEU A 90 5.67 -1.03 9.97
N GLU A 91 4.72 -1.42 10.83
CA GLU A 91 4.76 -1.13 12.27
C GLU A 91 5.95 -1.77 12.97
N ALA A 92 6.41 -2.92 12.47
CA ALA A 92 7.61 -3.59 12.97
C ALA A 92 8.92 -3.04 12.37
N GLY A 93 8.87 -1.99 11.54
CA GLY A 93 10.05 -1.38 10.92
C GLY A 93 10.78 -2.28 9.92
N LYS A 94 10.09 -3.23 9.28
CA LYS A 94 10.70 -4.10 8.25
C LYS A 94 11.00 -3.36 6.96
N PHE A 95 10.29 -2.28 6.71
CA PHE A 95 10.43 -1.38 5.56
C PHE A 95 9.92 0.01 5.94
N ASP A 96 10.19 1.00 5.11
CA ASP A 96 10.01 2.42 5.41
C ASP A 96 8.61 2.93 5.03
N ILE A 97 8.01 2.33 4.00
CA ILE A 97 6.67 2.68 3.48
C ILE A 97 6.01 1.45 2.86
N VAL A 98 4.69 1.42 2.85
CA VAL A 98 3.92 0.41 2.10
C VAL A 98 3.77 0.88 0.65
N GLY A 99 4.20 0.06 -0.31
CA GLY A 99 4.02 0.29 -1.74
C GLY A 99 2.79 -0.42 -2.32
N GLY A 100 2.21 -1.38 -1.59
CA GLY A 100 0.90 -1.95 -1.92
C GLY A 100 -0.22 -0.95 -1.57
N PRO A 101 -1.11 -0.57 -2.51
CA PRO A 101 -2.05 0.52 -2.26
C PRO A 101 -3.11 0.08 -1.25
N ALA A 102 -3.15 0.75 -0.12
CA ALA A 102 -4.17 0.52 0.91
C ALA A 102 -5.37 1.47 0.71
N THR A 103 -6.59 0.95 0.90
CA THR A 103 -7.78 1.80 0.98
C THR A 103 -7.62 2.78 2.14
N VAL A 104 -7.80 4.07 1.86
CA VAL A 104 -7.80 5.11 2.89
C VAL A 104 -9.10 5.00 3.69
N THR A 105 -9.00 4.67 4.97
CA THR A 105 -10.12 4.58 5.91
C THR A 105 -9.85 5.41 7.15
N LYS A 106 -10.91 5.82 7.86
CA LYS A 106 -10.80 6.57 9.13
C LYS A 106 -9.91 5.83 10.14
N GLN A 107 -10.17 4.53 10.32
CA GLN A 107 -9.40 3.69 11.25
C GLN A 107 -7.91 3.64 10.89
N ARG A 108 -7.58 3.51 9.58
CA ARG A 108 -6.17 3.50 9.14
C ARG A 108 -5.50 4.86 9.29
N MET A 109 -6.22 5.96 9.08
CA MET A 109 -5.71 7.32 9.28
C MET A 109 -5.40 7.68 10.74
N GLU A 110 -5.94 6.95 11.70
CA GLU A 110 -5.53 7.09 13.11
C GLU A 110 -4.07 6.67 13.32
N ARG A 111 -3.60 5.65 12.59
CA ARG A 111 -2.29 5.01 12.76
C ARG A 111 -1.27 5.39 11.70
N TYR A 112 -1.72 5.70 10.49
CA TYR A 112 -0.86 5.93 9.32
C TYR A 112 -1.12 7.30 8.71
N ARG A 113 -0.07 7.86 8.10
CA ARG A 113 -0.19 8.96 7.15
C ARG A 113 -0.23 8.38 5.74
N PHE A 114 -1.15 8.89 4.91
CA PHE A 114 -1.31 8.45 3.54
C PHE A 114 -0.73 9.47 2.55
N THR A 115 -0.19 8.97 1.46
CA THR A 115 0.25 9.77 0.30
C THR A 115 -0.96 10.27 -0.51
N PRO A 116 -0.75 11.13 -1.54
CA PRO A 116 -1.72 11.35 -2.59
C PRO A 116 -2.27 10.04 -3.16
N PRO A 117 -3.59 9.93 -3.43
CA PRO A 117 -4.17 8.70 -3.93
C PRO A 117 -3.81 8.44 -5.40
N VAL A 118 -3.72 7.16 -5.75
CA VAL A 118 -3.29 6.69 -7.08
C VAL A 118 -4.42 6.12 -7.92
N ALA A 119 -5.53 5.70 -7.29
CA ALA A 119 -6.70 5.15 -7.95
C ALA A 119 -7.92 5.17 -7.03
N GLU A 120 -9.10 4.98 -7.61
CA GLU A 120 -10.33 4.70 -6.87
C GLU A 120 -10.33 3.25 -6.34
N ALA A 121 -10.96 3.02 -5.19
CA ALA A 121 -10.98 1.75 -4.47
C ALA A 121 -12.41 1.22 -4.23
N THR A 122 -13.39 1.67 -5.00
CA THR A 122 -14.79 1.20 -4.88
C THR A 122 -14.86 -0.30 -5.06
N VAL A 123 -15.62 -1.00 -4.20
CA VAL A 123 -15.73 -2.46 -4.20
C VAL A 123 -16.88 -2.92 -5.11
N ALA A 124 -16.60 -3.97 -5.88
CA ALA A 124 -17.59 -4.66 -6.69
C ALA A 124 -17.39 -6.18 -6.59
N LEU A 125 -18.25 -6.95 -7.24
CA LEU A 125 -18.14 -8.41 -7.30
C LEU A 125 -17.57 -8.86 -8.65
N LEU A 126 -16.68 -9.85 -8.61
CA LEU A 126 -16.24 -10.65 -9.73
C LEU A 126 -16.98 -11.98 -9.68
N LYS A 127 -17.58 -12.41 -10.79
CA LYS A 127 -18.24 -13.71 -10.96
C LYS A 127 -17.58 -14.52 -12.07
N ARG A 128 -17.98 -15.79 -12.23
CA ARG A 128 -17.64 -16.54 -13.47
C ARG A 128 -18.38 -15.93 -14.67
N ALA A 129 -17.72 -15.89 -15.80
CA ALA A 129 -18.34 -15.48 -17.07
C ALA A 129 -19.53 -16.41 -17.39
N GLY A 130 -20.66 -15.80 -17.81
CA GLY A 130 -21.88 -16.52 -18.14
C GLY A 130 -22.64 -17.15 -16.96
N ASP A 131 -22.27 -16.85 -15.71
CA ASP A 131 -23.02 -17.34 -14.55
C ASP A 131 -24.26 -16.46 -14.29
N GLU A 132 -25.41 -16.92 -14.75
CA GLU A 132 -26.69 -16.23 -14.60
C GLU A 132 -27.24 -16.25 -13.15
N SER A 133 -26.61 -16.96 -12.23
CA SER A 133 -27.03 -17.02 -10.83
C SER A 133 -26.64 -15.76 -10.01
N VAL A 134 -25.75 -14.92 -10.55
CA VAL A 134 -25.33 -13.64 -9.96
C VAL A 134 -25.33 -12.58 -11.05
N THR A 135 -26.40 -11.82 -11.18
CA THR A 135 -26.57 -10.75 -12.18
C THR A 135 -26.44 -9.35 -11.57
N LYS A 136 -26.68 -9.25 -10.26
CA LYS A 136 -26.51 -8.05 -9.44
C LYS A 136 -25.94 -8.43 -8.07
N PRO A 137 -25.41 -7.48 -7.30
CA PRO A 137 -24.73 -7.77 -6.02
C PRO A 137 -25.63 -8.54 -5.02
N GLU A 138 -26.91 -8.22 -4.96
CA GLU A 138 -27.85 -8.83 -4.00
C GLU A 138 -28.08 -10.34 -4.27
N ASP A 139 -27.80 -10.82 -5.47
CA ASP A 139 -28.00 -12.22 -5.85
C ASP A 139 -27.04 -13.19 -5.12
N VAL A 140 -26.06 -12.66 -4.36
CA VAL A 140 -25.18 -13.48 -3.51
C VAL A 140 -25.85 -13.92 -2.20
N ALA A 141 -27.06 -13.45 -1.90
CA ALA A 141 -27.82 -13.87 -0.72
C ALA A 141 -27.92 -15.39 -0.62
N GLY A 142 -27.57 -15.96 0.54
CA GLY A 142 -27.58 -17.41 0.79
C GLY A 142 -26.50 -18.22 0.07
N LYS A 143 -25.55 -17.58 -0.61
CA LYS A 143 -24.48 -18.24 -1.36
C LYS A 143 -23.13 -18.06 -0.67
N VAL A 144 -22.08 -18.70 -1.22
CA VAL A 144 -20.70 -18.58 -0.73
C VAL A 144 -19.96 -17.59 -1.59
N VAL A 145 -19.40 -16.55 -0.96
CA VAL A 145 -18.57 -15.53 -1.59
C VAL A 145 -17.19 -15.47 -0.95
N GLY A 146 -16.23 -14.80 -1.55
CA GLY A 146 -14.88 -14.71 -1.02
C GLY A 146 -14.28 -13.32 -1.10
N GLY A 147 -13.21 -13.10 -0.31
CA GLY A 147 -12.41 -11.88 -0.34
C GLY A 147 -11.07 -12.05 0.35
N GLY A 148 -10.13 -11.16 0.05
CA GLY A 148 -8.78 -11.18 0.61
C GLY A 148 -8.78 -10.81 2.10
N LYS A 149 -8.15 -11.63 2.93
CA LYS A 149 -8.05 -11.45 4.38
C LYS A 149 -7.40 -10.11 4.75
N ALA A 150 -7.84 -9.50 5.85
CA ALA A 150 -7.37 -8.22 6.38
C ALA A 150 -7.50 -7.02 5.40
N SER A 151 -8.32 -7.13 4.36
CA SER A 151 -8.56 -6.05 3.40
C SER A 151 -9.83 -5.26 3.74
N ALA A 152 -9.81 -3.95 3.46
CA ALA A 152 -11.01 -3.11 3.57
C ALA A 152 -12.13 -3.54 2.59
N GLN A 153 -11.77 -4.22 1.51
CA GLN A 153 -12.71 -4.80 0.55
C GLN A 153 -13.50 -5.96 1.17
N LEU A 154 -12.82 -6.83 1.93
CA LEU A 154 -13.48 -7.91 2.67
C LEU A 154 -14.42 -7.36 3.74
N ASP A 155 -14.01 -6.29 4.46
CA ASP A 155 -14.85 -5.66 5.47
C ASP A 155 -16.13 -5.07 4.85
N GLN A 156 -16.01 -4.40 3.69
CA GLN A 156 -17.16 -3.90 2.95
C GLN A 156 -18.05 -5.04 2.41
N LEU A 157 -17.46 -6.15 1.93
CA LEU A 157 -18.21 -7.32 1.50
C LEU A 157 -19.02 -7.92 2.67
N LYS A 158 -18.40 -8.10 3.84
CA LYS A 158 -19.08 -8.58 5.05
C LYS A 158 -20.23 -7.64 5.45
N ALA A 159 -19.97 -6.34 5.51
CA ALA A 159 -20.99 -5.35 5.81
C ALA A 159 -22.15 -5.38 4.81
N PHE A 160 -21.86 -5.54 3.52
CA PHE A 160 -22.88 -5.64 2.48
C PHE A 160 -23.74 -6.90 2.63
N VAL A 161 -23.13 -8.09 2.77
CA VAL A 161 -23.90 -9.35 2.86
C VAL A 161 -24.72 -9.43 4.15
N ASP A 162 -24.31 -8.74 5.22
CA ASP A 162 -25.10 -8.63 6.46
C ASP A 162 -26.39 -7.82 6.29
N THR A 163 -26.52 -7.00 5.23
CA THR A 163 -27.76 -6.28 4.90
C THR A 163 -28.77 -7.13 4.11
N LEU A 164 -28.33 -8.27 3.57
CA LEU A 164 -29.15 -9.09 2.69
C LEU A 164 -30.14 -9.98 3.47
N PRO A 165 -31.33 -10.26 2.94
CA PRO A 165 -32.35 -11.08 3.61
C PRO A 165 -31.91 -12.54 3.81
N GLY A 166 -30.93 -13.02 3.06
CA GLY A 166 -30.27 -14.32 3.24
C GLY A 166 -28.78 -14.12 3.36
N LYS A 167 -28.21 -14.38 4.55
CA LYS A 167 -26.79 -14.20 4.76
C LYS A 167 -25.97 -15.06 3.80
N ALA A 168 -24.98 -14.44 3.14
CA ALA A 168 -23.98 -15.17 2.39
C ALA A 168 -22.90 -15.71 3.36
N ASP A 169 -22.32 -16.87 3.02
CA ASP A 169 -21.11 -17.36 3.70
C ASP A 169 -19.88 -16.69 3.10
N VAL A 170 -19.10 -15.97 3.92
CA VAL A 170 -17.93 -15.20 3.45
C VAL A 170 -16.66 -15.96 3.78
N ARG A 171 -15.97 -16.48 2.75
CA ARG A 171 -14.65 -17.12 2.88
C ARG A 171 -13.53 -16.10 2.77
N GLU A 172 -12.57 -16.22 3.69
CA GLU A 172 -11.37 -15.40 3.72
C GLU A 172 -10.21 -16.13 3.07
N TYR A 173 -9.49 -15.46 2.18
CA TYR A 173 -8.36 -16.02 1.45
C TYR A 173 -7.08 -15.25 1.81
N PRO A 174 -5.92 -15.94 1.93
CA PRO A 174 -4.66 -15.28 2.22
C PRO A 174 -4.21 -14.34 1.09
N GLY A 175 -4.64 -14.61 -0.15
CA GLY A 175 -4.39 -13.79 -1.33
C GLY A 175 -5.56 -13.82 -2.31
N ASN A 176 -5.61 -12.87 -3.23
CA ASN A 176 -6.70 -12.79 -4.21
C ASN A 176 -6.62 -13.89 -5.27
N ASN A 177 -5.42 -14.41 -5.57
CA ASN A 177 -5.24 -15.47 -6.56
C ASN A 177 -5.94 -16.78 -6.15
N GLU A 178 -5.91 -17.11 -4.86
CA GLU A 178 -6.61 -18.27 -4.29
C GLU A 178 -8.13 -18.10 -4.36
N ALA A 179 -8.62 -16.88 -4.07
CA ALA A 179 -10.04 -16.55 -4.21
C ALA A 179 -10.51 -16.69 -5.66
N TYR A 180 -9.72 -16.18 -6.63
CA TYR A 180 -10.03 -16.31 -8.05
C TYR A 180 -9.97 -17.76 -8.55
N ALA A 181 -9.05 -18.56 -8.02
CA ALA A 181 -8.99 -19.99 -8.34
C ALA A 181 -10.25 -20.73 -7.83
N ASP A 182 -10.70 -20.42 -6.62
CA ASP A 182 -11.93 -21.00 -6.06
C ASP A 182 -13.19 -20.53 -6.82
N LEU A 183 -13.23 -19.27 -7.27
CA LEU A 183 -14.28 -18.74 -8.11
C LEU A 183 -14.32 -19.48 -9.47
N ALA A 184 -13.18 -19.61 -10.14
CA ALA A 184 -13.09 -20.32 -11.42
C ALA A 184 -13.54 -21.78 -11.31
N ALA A 185 -13.18 -22.44 -10.19
CA ALA A 185 -13.58 -23.83 -9.90
C ALA A 185 -15.03 -23.99 -9.42
N GLY A 186 -15.78 -22.90 -9.25
CA GLY A 186 -17.19 -22.94 -8.79
C GLY A 186 -17.36 -23.25 -7.31
N ARG A 187 -16.31 -23.17 -6.50
CA ARG A 187 -16.40 -23.39 -5.05
C ARG A 187 -16.99 -22.20 -4.28
N ILE A 188 -16.96 -21.02 -4.90
CA ILE A 188 -17.64 -19.80 -4.50
C ILE A 188 -18.31 -19.18 -5.72
N VAL A 189 -19.30 -18.32 -5.53
CA VAL A 189 -20.06 -17.71 -6.65
C VAL A 189 -19.54 -16.33 -7.04
N ALA A 190 -18.92 -15.61 -6.11
CA ALA A 190 -18.35 -14.30 -6.36
C ALA A 190 -17.16 -13.99 -5.44
N VAL A 191 -16.32 -13.04 -5.88
CA VAL A 191 -15.26 -12.45 -5.07
C VAL A 191 -15.49 -10.96 -4.98
N GLY A 192 -15.51 -10.42 -3.74
CA GLY A 192 -15.54 -8.97 -3.48
C GLY A 192 -14.12 -8.40 -3.51
N ASN A 193 -13.87 -7.46 -4.43
CA ASN A 193 -12.58 -6.74 -4.48
C ASN A 193 -12.77 -5.35 -5.11
N SER A 194 -11.71 -4.54 -5.16
CA SER A 194 -11.77 -3.22 -5.79
C SER A 194 -12.06 -3.33 -7.28
N LEU A 195 -12.92 -2.46 -7.78
CA LEU A 195 -13.33 -2.44 -9.18
C LEU A 195 -12.13 -2.37 -10.15
N PRO A 196 -11.09 -1.53 -9.97
CA PRO A 196 -9.93 -1.52 -10.86
C PRO A 196 -9.21 -2.86 -10.94
N ASN A 197 -9.08 -3.57 -9.82
CA ASN A 197 -8.44 -4.88 -9.76
C ASN A 197 -9.28 -5.94 -10.51
N ILE A 198 -10.56 -6.11 -10.17
CA ILE A 198 -11.40 -7.14 -10.78
C ILE A 198 -11.71 -6.85 -12.25
N ALA A 199 -11.80 -5.58 -12.66
CA ALA A 199 -11.94 -5.20 -14.06
C ALA A 199 -10.71 -5.60 -14.88
N PHE A 200 -9.51 -5.41 -14.32
CA PHE A 200 -8.28 -5.89 -14.96
C PHE A 200 -8.28 -7.42 -15.08
N VAL A 201 -8.61 -8.14 -14.00
CA VAL A 201 -8.67 -9.61 -14.00
C VAL A 201 -9.69 -10.14 -15.03
N ALA A 202 -10.89 -9.56 -15.09
CA ALA A 202 -11.91 -9.92 -16.07
C ALA A 202 -11.44 -9.63 -17.50
N LYS A 203 -10.79 -8.49 -17.74
CA LYS A 203 -10.22 -8.15 -19.05
C LYS A 203 -9.11 -9.12 -19.52
N GLN A 204 -8.28 -9.61 -18.59
CA GLN A 204 -7.23 -10.58 -18.91
C GLN A 204 -7.78 -12.00 -19.13
N ARG A 205 -8.94 -12.32 -18.55
CA ARG A 205 -9.56 -13.65 -18.60
C ARG A 205 -11.07 -13.57 -18.87
N PRO A 206 -11.49 -13.00 -20.03
CA PRO A 206 -12.89 -12.69 -20.31
C PRO A 206 -13.77 -13.95 -20.43
N ASP A 207 -13.20 -15.09 -20.85
CA ASP A 207 -13.91 -16.37 -20.90
C ASP A 207 -14.08 -17.03 -19.53
N THR A 208 -13.44 -16.50 -18.49
CA THR A 208 -13.48 -17.05 -17.12
C THR A 208 -14.25 -16.16 -16.17
N PHE A 209 -14.10 -14.84 -16.29
CA PHE A 209 -14.59 -13.89 -15.31
C PHE A 209 -15.34 -12.70 -15.92
N GLU A 210 -16.29 -12.19 -15.14
CA GLU A 210 -17.08 -11.02 -15.47
C GLU A 210 -17.33 -10.19 -14.20
N VAL A 211 -17.35 -8.86 -14.34
CA VAL A 211 -17.66 -7.93 -13.24
C VAL A 211 -19.18 -7.78 -13.11
N VAL A 212 -19.68 -7.96 -11.89
CA VAL A 212 -21.10 -7.73 -11.56
C VAL A 212 -21.35 -6.23 -11.41
N GLN A 213 -22.40 -5.72 -12.02
CA GLN A 213 -22.82 -4.32 -11.95
C GLN A 213 -24.12 -4.18 -11.13
N PRO A 214 -24.35 -3.03 -10.47
CA PRO A 214 -23.38 -1.96 -10.19
C PRO A 214 -22.38 -2.35 -9.08
N PRO A 215 -21.29 -1.60 -8.89
CA PRO A 215 -20.49 -1.71 -7.68
C PRO A 215 -21.33 -1.44 -6.43
N PHE A 216 -21.06 -2.16 -5.35
CA PHE A 216 -21.84 -2.02 -4.10
C PHE A 216 -21.07 -1.26 -2.98
N GLY A 217 -19.75 -1.14 -3.11
CA GLY A 217 -18.93 -0.52 -2.10
C GLY A 217 -19.02 1.01 -2.06
N THR A 218 -18.68 1.58 -0.91
CA THR A 218 -18.54 3.01 -0.76
C THR A 218 -17.35 3.52 -1.58
N LYS A 219 -17.52 4.67 -2.24
CA LYS A 219 -16.42 5.31 -2.98
C LYS A 219 -15.28 5.64 -2.04
N ALA A 220 -14.12 5.07 -2.31
CA ALA A 220 -12.90 5.24 -1.55
C ALA A 220 -11.69 5.33 -2.49
N TYR A 221 -10.51 5.59 -1.94
CA TYR A 221 -9.28 5.75 -2.72
C TYR A 221 -8.18 4.85 -2.19
N PHE A 222 -7.28 4.46 -3.10
CA PHE A 222 -6.03 3.80 -2.81
C PHE A 222 -4.90 4.80 -2.68
N ALA A 223 -4.13 4.71 -1.59
CA ALA A 223 -2.92 5.46 -1.36
C ALA A 223 -1.89 4.63 -0.58
N TYR A 224 -0.67 5.11 -0.45
CA TYR A 224 0.41 4.40 0.23
C TYR A 224 0.52 4.87 1.68
N PRO A 225 0.36 3.99 2.68
CA PRO A 225 0.52 4.35 4.09
C PRO A 225 1.99 4.29 4.52
N GLY A 226 2.40 5.31 5.27
CA GLY A 226 3.63 5.34 6.05
C GLY A 226 3.32 5.54 7.54
N LEU A 227 4.32 5.43 8.40
CA LEU A 227 4.13 5.68 9.83
C LEU A 227 3.79 7.16 10.08
N LYS A 228 2.93 7.39 11.09
CA LYS A 228 2.42 8.72 11.47
C LYS A 228 3.12 9.19 12.75
N ASP A 229 4.44 9.22 12.72
CA ASP A 229 5.27 9.70 13.84
C ASP A 229 6.25 10.79 13.36
N ASP A 230 6.92 11.45 14.31
CA ASP A 230 7.82 12.56 14.00
C ASP A 230 9.07 12.11 13.22
N ASP A 231 9.55 10.87 13.43
CA ASP A 231 10.72 10.32 12.75
C ASP A 231 10.46 10.12 11.24
N HIS A 232 9.24 9.73 10.86
CA HIS A 232 8.84 9.48 9.47
C HIS A 232 8.22 10.70 8.78
N LYS A 233 8.03 11.82 9.51
CA LYS A 233 7.37 13.00 8.96
C LYS A 233 8.07 13.53 7.71
N SER A 234 9.39 13.72 7.76
CA SER A 234 10.17 14.24 6.63
C SER A 234 10.17 13.31 5.43
N LEU A 235 10.19 11.99 5.65
CA LEU A 235 10.06 10.97 4.59
C LEU A 235 8.70 11.10 3.89
N MET A 236 7.62 11.14 4.67
CA MET A 236 6.27 11.24 4.12
C MET A 236 6.04 12.58 3.41
N ASP A 237 6.60 13.70 3.91
CA ASP A 237 6.57 15.00 3.23
C ASP A 237 7.30 14.94 1.87
N ALA A 238 8.46 14.29 1.82
CA ALA A 238 9.25 14.14 0.59
C ALA A 238 8.55 13.25 -0.46
N ILE A 239 7.96 12.13 -0.02
CA ILE A 239 7.19 11.24 -0.91
C ILE A 239 5.92 11.92 -1.42
N GLU A 240 5.18 12.63 -0.56
CA GLU A 240 4.01 13.43 -0.96
C GLU A 240 4.37 14.46 -2.03
N ALA A 241 5.45 15.23 -1.82
CA ALA A 241 5.91 16.21 -2.79
C ALA A 241 6.31 15.57 -4.14
N ALA A 242 7.02 14.42 -4.09
CA ALA A 242 7.36 13.66 -5.29
C ALA A 242 6.12 13.17 -6.04
N MET A 243 5.14 12.60 -5.34
CA MET A 243 3.91 12.11 -5.95
C MET A 243 3.05 13.22 -6.55
N LEU A 244 2.93 14.38 -5.88
CA LEU A 244 2.24 15.55 -6.45
C LEU A 244 2.93 16.07 -7.71
N LYS A 245 4.26 16.08 -7.73
CA LYS A 245 5.02 16.43 -8.94
C LYS A 245 4.75 15.45 -10.08
N ILE A 246 4.84 14.14 -9.82
CA ILE A 246 4.59 13.05 -10.79
C ILE A 246 3.14 13.12 -11.31
N LYS A 247 2.18 13.46 -10.46
CA LYS A 247 0.78 13.68 -10.85
C LYS A 247 0.64 14.89 -11.77
N ASN A 248 1.21 16.03 -11.38
CA ASN A 248 1.03 17.31 -12.07
C ASN A 248 1.76 17.38 -13.42
N ASP A 249 2.88 16.67 -13.59
CA ASP A 249 3.62 16.62 -14.86
C ASP A 249 3.12 15.50 -15.80
N GLY A 250 2.10 14.74 -15.39
CA GLY A 250 1.41 13.74 -16.23
C GLY A 250 2.01 12.34 -16.22
N ARG A 251 3.12 12.09 -15.50
CA ARG A 251 3.72 10.74 -15.39
C ARG A 251 2.74 9.75 -14.74
N LEU A 252 2.02 10.15 -13.69
CA LEU A 252 1.00 9.28 -13.07
C LEU A 252 -0.08 8.88 -14.09
N ALA A 253 -0.58 9.82 -14.88
CA ALA A 253 -1.59 9.55 -15.90
C ALA A 253 -1.07 8.55 -16.96
N THR A 254 0.18 8.67 -17.37
CA THR A 254 0.82 7.73 -18.31
C THR A 254 0.92 6.32 -17.73
N ILE A 255 1.29 6.21 -16.44
CA ILE A 255 1.37 4.92 -15.73
C ILE A 255 -0.04 4.31 -15.57
N GLN A 256 -1.06 5.11 -15.23
CA GLN A 256 -2.44 4.64 -15.16
C GLN A 256 -2.96 4.15 -16.52
N GLU A 257 -2.69 4.89 -17.61
CA GLU A 257 -3.05 4.46 -18.98
C GLU A 257 -2.38 3.14 -19.37
N LYS A 258 -1.12 2.95 -19.02
CA LYS A 258 -0.39 1.69 -19.27
C LYS A 258 -1.10 0.50 -18.63
N TRP A 259 -1.48 0.62 -17.37
CA TRP A 259 -1.97 -0.52 -16.57
C TRP A 259 -3.49 -0.71 -16.62
N PHE A 260 -4.26 0.36 -16.67
CA PHE A 260 -5.73 0.28 -16.69
C PHE A 260 -6.35 0.58 -18.06
N GLY A 261 -5.60 1.19 -18.98
CA GLY A 261 -6.13 1.68 -20.25
C GLY A 261 -6.93 2.99 -20.09
N ALA A 262 -6.87 3.61 -18.92
CA ALA A 262 -7.53 4.87 -18.60
C ALA A 262 -6.79 5.61 -17.49
N LYS A 263 -6.95 6.94 -17.44
CA LYS A 263 -6.52 7.78 -16.30
C LYS A 263 -7.65 7.92 -15.28
N PHE A 264 -7.26 8.06 -14.03
CA PHE A 264 -8.17 8.35 -12.93
C PHE A 264 -7.92 9.75 -12.41
N GLU A 265 -8.97 10.53 -12.26
CA GLU A 265 -8.89 11.75 -11.48
C GLU A 265 -9.00 11.40 -10.00
N THR A 266 -8.00 11.82 -9.24
CA THR A 266 -7.94 11.64 -7.79
C THR A 266 -7.70 12.99 -7.12
N PRO A 267 -8.19 13.22 -5.89
CA PRO A 267 -7.83 14.42 -5.13
C PRO A 267 -6.32 14.44 -4.84
N ASP A 268 -5.79 15.59 -4.41
CA ASP A 268 -4.39 15.67 -3.99
C ASP A 268 -4.14 14.97 -2.67
N LEU A 269 -5.11 15.00 -1.75
CA LEU A 269 -5.10 14.25 -0.49
C LEU A 269 -6.53 13.81 -0.14
N VAL A 270 -6.64 12.73 0.63
CA VAL A 270 -7.90 12.29 1.24
C VAL A 270 -7.86 12.66 2.72
N ASN A 271 -8.45 13.79 3.07
CA ASN A 271 -8.50 14.27 4.46
C ASN A 271 -9.68 13.68 5.25
N GLU A 272 -10.79 13.43 4.57
CA GLU A 272 -12.03 12.88 5.16
C GLU A 272 -12.46 11.65 4.37
N PRO A 273 -11.93 10.46 4.71
CA PRO A 273 -12.33 9.24 4.01
C PRO A 273 -13.79 8.88 4.33
N ALA A 274 -14.47 8.32 3.34
CA ALA A 274 -15.86 7.90 3.47
C ALA A 274 -16.04 6.60 4.29
N LEU A 275 -14.97 5.80 4.45
CA LEU A 275 -14.93 4.53 5.18
C LEU A 275 -14.36 4.68 6.58
#